data_ba3ca0a45e314d0b954aeb3d08bb0b2b
#
_entry.id   ba3ca0a45e314d0b954aeb3d08bb0b2b
#
_cell.length_a   1.000
_cell.length_b   1.000
_cell.length_c   1.000
_cell.angle_alpha   90.00
_cell.angle_beta   90.00
_cell.angle_gamma   90.00
#
_symmetry.space_group_name_H-M   'P 1'
#
loop_
_entity.id
_entity.type
_entity.pdbx_description
1 polymer ?
#
loop_
_entity_poly.entity_id
_entity_poly.type
_entity_poly.pdbx_seq_one_letter_code
_entity_poly.pdbx_strand_id
1 'polypeptide(L)'
;MQRNVARLLIVSFFLGLASSCIWGRTAVDLNSVRLYLPDSELHRRLGDDVTPLADYIKVLVSTTTKYWNKSPEPEAKGLLIAVGVKPGKRSRVWCDAVDGKIPAGTLAELEKILSEVPAIDVREAPMAFAIEIRLGTKTVKEFPMFPAAWSEAIKKSGDQFTIPDGLFKIIWPD
;
A
#
# COMPACT_ATOMS: atom_id res chain seq x y z
N MET A 1 23.24 15.47 18.94
CA MET A 1 22.65 14.51 17.98
C MET A 1 21.18 14.30 18.38
N GLN A 2 20.26 15.09 17.83
CA GLN A 2 18.82 14.95 18.08
C GLN A 2 18.25 13.95 17.06
N ARG A 3 17.74 12.84 17.55
CA ARG A 3 16.99 11.86 16.76
C ARG A 3 15.61 12.44 16.51
N ASN A 4 15.37 12.98 15.35
CA ASN A 4 14.02 13.29 14.87
C ASN A 4 13.31 11.96 14.52
N VAL A 5 12.62 11.41 15.50
CA VAL A 5 11.69 10.31 15.30
C VAL A 5 10.45 10.93 14.66
N ALA A 6 10.27 10.72 13.36
CA ALA A 6 9.03 11.09 12.68
C ALA A 6 7.87 10.37 13.37
N ARG A 7 6.97 11.14 14.00
CA ARG A 7 5.73 10.61 14.56
C ARG A 7 4.82 10.22 13.40
N LEU A 8 4.62 8.92 13.27
CA LEU A 8 3.70 8.32 12.32
C LEU A 8 2.26 8.61 12.77
N LEU A 9 1.53 9.40 12.01
CA LEU A 9 0.10 9.63 12.24
C LEU A 9 -0.67 8.44 11.67
N ILE A 10 -1.25 7.63 12.57
CA ILE A 10 -2.15 6.54 12.19
C ILE A 10 -3.56 7.15 12.09
N VAL A 11 -4.03 7.40 10.89
CA VAL A 11 -5.42 7.78 10.66
C VAL A 11 -6.26 6.49 10.60
N SER A 12 -6.90 6.17 11.73
CA SER A 12 -7.84 5.06 11.79
C SER A 12 -9.19 5.51 11.22
N PHE A 13 -9.47 5.11 10.00
CA PHE A 13 -10.77 5.36 9.35
C PHE A 13 -11.66 4.15 9.55
N PHE A 14 -12.60 4.22 10.49
CA PHE A 14 -13.65 3.21 10.66
C PHE A 14 -14.73 3.41 9.60
N LEU A 15 -14.71 2.62 8.52
CA LEU A 15 -15.88 2.41 7.68
C LEU A 15 -16.48 1.05 8.05
N GLY A 16 -17.58 1.08 8.78
CA GLY A 16 -18.41 -0.10 9.00
C GLY A 16 -19.05 -0.54 7.68
N LEU A 17 -18.55 -1.63 7.09
CA LEU A 17 -19.20 -2.34 6.00
C LEU A 17 -19.88 -3.59 6.57
N ALA A 18 -21.18 -3.65 6.38
CA ALA A 18 -22.02 -4.77 6.79
C ALA A 18 -21.53 -6.08 6.19
N SER A 19 -21.26 -7.07 7.05
CA SER A 19 -20.92 -8.44 6.67
C SER A 19 -22.13 -9.14 6.08
N SER A 20 -22.11 -9.36 4.77
CA SER A 20 -23.01 -10.30 4.10
C SER A 20 -22.28 -11.64 3.97
N CYS A 21 -22.66 -12.63 4.79
CA CYS A 21 -22.20 -14.01 4.66
C CYS A 21 -22.64 -14.59 3.32
N ILE A 22 -21.69 -14.80 2.40
CA ILE A 22 -21.85 -15.63 1.21
C ILE A 22 -20.70 -16.64 1.21
N TRP A 23 -21.03 -17.92 1.18
CA TRP A 23 -20.11 -19.04 1.16
C TRP A 23 -19.07 -18.91 0.04
N GLY A 24 -17.80 -19.02 0.39
CA GLY A 24 -16.69 -19.18 -0.57
C GLY A 24 -15.95 -17.91 -0.98
N ARG A 25 -16.18 -16.76 -0.34
CA ARG A 25 -15.44 -15.53 -0.64
C ARG A 25 -14.43 -15.21 0.44
N THR A 26 -13.19 -14.98 0.06
CA THR A 26 -12.18 -14.48 0.99
C THR A 26 -12.60 -13.10 1.46
N ALA A 27 -12.87 -12.94 2.76
CA ALA A 27 -13.11 -11.63 3.34
C ALA A 27 -11.83 -10.76 3.15
N VAL A 28 -12.02 -9.54 2.68
CA VAL A 28 -10.93 -8.57 2.48
C VAL A 28 -11.26 -7.36 3.33
N ASP A 29 -10.55 -7.21 4.44
CA ASP A 29 -10.77 -6.14 5.39
C ASP A 29 -9.60 -5.17 5.39
N LEU A 30 -9.87 -3.88 5.17
CA LEU A 30 -8.90 -2.82 5.36
C LEU A 30 -8.52 -2.74 6.85
N ASN A 31 -7.25 -3.01 7.16
CA ASN A 31 -6.72 -2.89 8.50
C ASN A 31 -6.28 -1.45 8.79
N SER A 32 -5.40 -0.93 7.94
CA SER A 32 -4.91 0.46 8.05
C SER A 32 -4.33 0.97 6.73
N VAL A 33 -4.10 2.27 6.69
CA VAL A 33 -3.31 2.93 5.64
C VAL A 33 -2.13 3.63 6.31
N ARG A 34 -0.93 3.40 5.80
CA ARG A 34 0.29 4.01 6.27
C ARG A 34 0.82 4.98 5.23
N LEU A 35 0.96 6.24 5.60
CA LEU A 35 1.59 7.26 4.78
C LEU A 35 3.09 7.33 5.11
N TYR A 36 3.94 7.38 4.09
CA TYR A 36 5.41 7.46 4.27
C TYR A 36 5.95 8.89 4.18
N LEU A 37 5.07 9.88 4.21
CA LEU A 37 5.40 11.29 4.18
C LEU A 37 4.89 11.99 5.44
N PRO A 38 5.63 12.98 5.96
CA PRO A 38 5.10 13.90 6.96
C PRO A 38 3.93 14.70 6.38
N ASP A 39 3.02 15.16 7.25
CA ASP A 39 1.82 15.93 6.84
C ASP A 39 2.15 17.13 5.95
N SER A 40 3.20 17.88 6.28
CA SER A 40 3.64 19.04 5.49
C SER A 40 4.03 18.67 4.06
N GLU A 41 4.72 17.55 3.88
CA GLU A 41 5.10 17.03 2.57
C GLU A 41 3.89 16.47 1.81
N LEU A 42 2.96 15.85 2.52
CA LEU A 42 1.71 15.35 1.94
C LEU A 42 0.90 16.50 1.34
N HIS A 43 0.67 17.56 2.11
CA HIS A 43 -0.02 18.76 1.63
C HIS A 43 0.70 19.43 0.45
N ARG A 44 2.02 19.50 0.49
CA ARG A 44 2.81 20.07 -0.61
C ARG A 44 2.63 19.28 -1.92
N ARG A 45 2.52 17.96 -1.84
CA ARG A 45 2.44 17.06 -3.03
C ARG A 45 1.01 16.83 -3.52
N LEU A 46 0.01 16.87 -2.65
CA LEU A 46 -1.41 16.69 -3.00
C LEU A 46 -2.17 18.01 -3.08
N GLY A 47 -1.73 19.04 -2.35
CA GLY A 47 -2.53 20.24 -2.04
C GLY A 47 -3.37 20.01 -0.78
N ASP A 48 -4.29 20.97 -0.52
CA ASP A 48 -5.10 20.96 0.70
C ASP A 48 -6.24 19.92 0.67
N ASP A 49 -6.61 19.46 -0.52
CA ASP A 49 -7.65 18.45 -0.70
C ASP A 49 -7.04 17.03 -0.78
N VAL A 50 -7.24 16.24 0.27
CA VAL A 50 -6.81 14.84 0.34
C VAL A 50 -7.89 13.84 -0.14
N THR A 51 -9.06 14.33 -0.55
CA THR A 51 -10.16 13.49 -1.06
C THR A 51 -9.72 12.60 -2.23
N PRO A 52 -8.94 13.07 -3.22
CA PRO A 52 -8.46 12.24 -4.31
C PRO A 52 -7.64 11.03 -3.85
N LEU A 53 -6.81 11.20 -2.80
CA LEU A 53 -6.05 10.10 -2.21
C LEU A 53 -6.98 9.07 -1.55
N ALA A 54 -7.95 9.55 -0.77
CA ALA A 54 -8.91 8.67 -0.11
C ALA A 54 -9.73 7.86 -1.13
N ASP A 55 -10.16 8.47 -2.22
CA ASP A 55 -10.91 7.80 -3.27
C ASP A 55 -10.03 6.81 -4.05
N TYR A 56 -8.79 7.16 -4.33
CA TYR A 56 -7.83 6.23 -4.95
C TYR A 56 -7.61 4.98 -4.09
N ILE A 57 -7.42 5.16 -2.77
CA ILE A 57 -7.29 4.04 -1.82
C ILE A 57 -8.55 3.16 -1.84
N LYS A 58 -9.76 3.75 -1.83
CA LYS A 58 -11.03 2.99 -1.92
C LYS A 58 -11.10 2.15 -3.20
N VAL A 59 -10.68 2.70 -4.34
CA VAL A 59 -10.67 1.97 -5.61
C VAL A 59 -9.68 0.81 -5.55
N LEU A 60 -8.46 1.00 -5.01
CA LEU A 60 -7.48 -0.07 -4.84
C LEU A 60 -8.00 -1.19 -3.95
N VAL A 61 -8.60 -0.86 -2.79
CA VAL A 61 -9.20 -1.84 -1.87
C VAL A 61 -10.35 -2.59 -2.54
N SER A 62 -11.25 -1.89 -3.24
CA SER A 62 -12.35 -2.50 -3.98
C SER A 62 -11.86 -3.44 -5.08
N THR A 63 -10.82 -3.06 -5.81
CA THR A 63 -10.20 -3.88 -6.86
C THR A 63 -9.57 -5.13 -6.26
N THR A 64 -8.86 -5.00 -5.14
CA THR A 64 -8.30 -6.13 -4.39
C THR A 64 -9.40 -7.08 -3.92
N THR A 65 -10.50 -6.55 -3.40
CA THR A 65 -11.67 -7.34 -2.98
C THR A 65 -12.28 -8.11 -4.16
N LYS A 66 -12.45 -7.45 -5.30
CA LYS A 66 -12.97 -8.10 -6.52
C LYS A 66 -12.05 -9.21 -7.01
N TYR A 67 -10.75 -9.03 -6.90
CA TYR A 67 -9.76 -10.04 -7.27
C TYR A 67 -9.89 -11.28 -6.36
N TRP A 68 -9.85 -11.11 -5.05
CA TRP A 68 -9.94 -12.23 -4.10
C TRP A 68 -11.29 -12.93 -4.10
N ASN A 69 -12.38 -12.24 -4.46
CA ASN A 69 -13.69 -12.87 -4.62
C ASN A 69 -13.75 -13.90 -5.77
N LYS A 70 -12.77 -13.88 -6.68
CA LYS A 70 -12.66 -14.79 -7.82
C LYS A 70 -11.48 -15.77 -7.70
N SER A 71 -10.64 -15.59 -6.70
CA SER A 71 -9.42 -16.36 -6.48
C SER A 71 -9.61 -17.36 -5.34
N PRO A 72 -8.85 -18.46 -5.33
CA PRO A 72 -8.81 -19.35 -4.16
C PRO A 72 -8.40 -18.61 -2.89
N GLU A 73 -8.90 -19.08 -1.75
CA GLU A 73 -8.49 -18.50 -0.46
C GLU A 73 -6.99 -18.70 -0.25
N PRO A 74 -6.24 -17.61 0.04
CA PRO A 74 -4.80 -17.71 0.24
C PRO A 74 -4.44 -18.30 1.60
N GLU A 75 -3.26 -18.89 1.72
CA GLU A 75 -2.72 -19.31 3.02
C GLU A 75 -2.34 -18.11 3.90
N ALA A 76 -1.95 -17.02 3.28
CA ALA A 76 -1.59 -15.78 3.98
C ALA A 76 -2.78 -15.19 4.74
N LYS A 77 -2.49 -14.60 5.89
CA LYS A 77 -3.50 -13.92 6.72
C LYS A 77 -3.66 -12.46 6.37
N GLY A 78 -2.67 -11.88 5.71
CA GLY A 78 -2.67 -10.49 5.31
C GLY A 78 -1.93 -10.26 4.00
N LEU A 79 -2.15 -9.08 3.46
CA LEU A 79 -1.54 -8.55 2.26
C LEU A 79 -1.10 -7.11 2.54
N LEU A 80 0.18 -6.82 2.30
CA LEU A 80 0.69 -5.46 2.26
C LEU A 80 0.71 -5.00 0.81
N ILE A 81 0.03 -3.91 0.50
CA ILE A 81 0.03 -3.26 -0.81
C ILE A 81 0.73 -1.92 -0.66
N ALA A 82 1.96 -1.79 -1.12
CA ALA A 82 2.64 -0.51 -1.18
C ALA A 82 2.45 0.12 -2.55
N VAL A 83 2.19 1.41 -2.56
CA VAL A 83 1.90 2.19 -3.77
C VAL A 83 2.83 3.38 -3.82
N GLY A 84 3.52 3.49 -4.95
CA GLY A 84 4.24 4.68 -5.33
C GLY A 84 3.45 5.44 -6.39
N VAL A 85 3.42 6.76 -6.29
CA VAL A 85 2.83 7.64 -7.29
C VAL A 85 3.86 8.72 -7.64
N LYS A 86 4.14 8.89 -8.93
CA LYS A 86 5.01 9.94 -9.47
C LYS A 86 4.18 11.01 -10.19
N PRO A 87 4.69 12.25 -10.32
CA PRO A 87 4.07 13.27 -11.16
C PRO A 87 3.73 12.74 -12.55
N GLY A 88 2.65 13.24 -13.13
CA GLY A 88 2.13 12.76 -14.40
C GLY A 88 1.26 11.51 -14.31
N LYS A 89 0.65 11.27 -13.15
CA LYS A 89 -0.30 10.17 -12.90
C LYS A 89 0.29 8.78 -13.16
N ARG A 90 1.56 8.60 -12.86
CA ARG A 90 2.24 7.31 -12.95
C ARG A 90 2.19 6.62 -11.59
N SER A 91 1.76 5.37 -11.55
CA SER A 91 1.79 4.56 -10.32
C SER A 91 2.54 3.25 -10.53
N ARG A 92 3.06 2.74 -9.43
CA ARG A 92 3.59 1.39 -9.33
C ARG A 92 3.18 0.78 -7.99
N VAL A 93 2.84 -0.50 -8.04
CA VAL A 93 2.35 -1.24 -6.87
C VAL A 93 3.30 -2.39 -6.58
N TRP A 94 3.48 -2.68 -5.30
CA TRP A 94 4.21 -3.85 -4.79
C TRP A 94 3.31 -4.55 -3.77
N CYS A 95 3.17 -5.85 -3.90
CA CYS A 95 2.33 -6.68 -3.04
C CYS A 95 3.15 -7.74 -2.32
N ASP A 96 3.02 -7.82 -0.99
CA ASP A 96 3.66 -8.84 -0.18
C ASP A 96 2.64 -9.60 0.66
N ALA A 97 2.79 -10.91 0.71
CA ALA A 97 2.04 -11.77 1.62
C ALA A 97 2.51 -11.56 3.07
N VAL A 98 1.57 -11.51 4.00
CA VAL A 98 1.85 -11.35 5.44
C VAL A 98 1.29 -12.53 6.21
N ASP A 99 2.09 -13.10 7.13
CA ASP A 99 1.73 -14.27 7.94
C ASP A 99 1.22 -15.46 7.11
N GLY A 100 1.99 -15.88 6.11
CA GLY A 100 1.71 -17.01 5.25
C GLY A 100 2.21 -16.81 3.84
N LYS A 101 1.69 -17.57 2.88
CA LYS A 101 2.17 -17.55 1.50
C LYS A 101 1.04 -17.21 0.53
N ILE A 102 1.41 -16.44 -0.50
CA ILE A 102 0.65 -16.23 -1.72
C ILE A 102 1.59 -16.57 -2.88
N PRO A 103 1.17 -17.35 -3.87
CA PRO A 103 2.02 -17.66 -5.03
C PRO A 103 2.52 -16.36 -5.69
N ALA A 104 3.80 -16.34 -6.09
CA ALA A 104 4.41 -15.16 -6.70
C ALA A 104 3.67 -14.70 -7.98
N GLY A 105 3.17 -15.64 -8.78
CA GLY A 105 2.35 -15.32 -9.96
C GLY A 105 1.04 -14.62 -9.62
N THR A 106 0.40 -15.00 -8.51
CA THR A 106 -0.82 -14.35 -7.99
C THR A 106 -0.54 -12.92 -7.54
N LEU A 107 0.59 -12.70 -6.82
CA LEU A 107 1.00 -11.36 -6.40
C LEU A 107 1.32 -10.48 -7.61
N ALA A 108 2.07 -11.00 -8.59
CA ALA A 108 2.43 -10.27 -9.80
C ALA A 108 1.19 -9.90 -10.65
N GLU A 109 0.20 -10.80 -10.74
CA GLU A 109 -1.07 -10.51 -11.41
C GLU A 109 -1.84 -9.40 -10.68
N LEU A 110 -1.93 -9.47 -9.36
CA LEU A 110 -2.58 -8.43 -8.54
C LEU A 110 -1.87 -7.08 -8.66
N GLU A 111 -0.53 -7.05 -8.60
CA GLU A 111 0.28 -5.85 -8.81
C GLU A 111 -0.01 -5.20 -10.16
N LYS A 112 -0.09 -6.01 -11.23
CA LYS A 112 -0.44 -5.54 -12.56
C LYS A 112 -1.82 -4.90 -12.58
N ILE A 113 -2.84 -5.61 -12.08
CA ILE A 113 -4.23 -5.11 -12.03
C ILE A 113 -4.33 -3.81 -11.23
N LEU A 114 -3.66 -3.72 -10.08
CA LEU A 114 -3.69 -2.53 -9.24
C LEU A 114 -2.91 -1.36 -9.88
N SER A 115 -1.85 -1.64 -10.64
CA SER A 115 -1.10 -0.60 -11.36
C SER A 115 -1.88 -0.03 -12.56
N GLU A 116 -2.91 -0.72 -13.04
CA GLU A 116 -3.82 -0.22 -14.10
C GLU A 116 -4.91 0.73 -13.55
N VAL A 117 -5.08 0.79 -12.21
CA VAL A 117 -6.00 1.77 -11.60
C VAL A 117 -5.46 3.18 -11.85
N PRO A 118 -6.28 4.09 -12.42
CA PRO A 118 -5.84 5.45 -12.69
C PRO A 118 -5.29 6.15 -11.45
N ALA A 119 -4.02 6.53 -11.50
CA ALA A 119 -3.35 7.17 -10.39
C ALA A 119 -3.83 8.62 -10.19
N ILE A 120 -3.75 9.07 -8.95
CA ILE A 120 -3.96 10.47 -8.60
C ILE A 120 -2.85 11.35 -9.16
N ASP A 121 -3.12 12.63 -9.30
CA ASP A 121 -2.11 13.60 -9.64
C ASP A 121 -1.32 14.01 -8.40
N VAL A 122 0.00 13.98 -8.49
CA VAL A 122 0.90 14.46 -7.45
C VAL A 122 1.82 15.53 -8.03
N ARG A 123 2.11 16.54 -7.23
CA ARG A 123 2.92 17.70 -7.63
C ARG A 123 4.38 17.50 -7.24
N GLU A 124 5.28 18.08 -8.02
CA GLU A 124 6.70 18.26 -7.72
C GLU A 124 7.52 16.98 -7.50
N ALA A 125 7.07 16.07 -6.62
CA ALA A 125 7.83 14.91 -6.20
C ALA A 125 6.93 13.70 -5.93
N PRO A 126 7.47 12.47 -5.96
CA PRO A 126 6.68 11.27 -5.77
C PRO A 126 6.12 11.15 -4.35
N MET A 127 5.00 10.47 -4.20
CA MET A 127 4.48 10.06 -2.90
C MET A 127 4.42 8.55 -2.78
N ALA A 128 4.35 8.07 -1.54
CA ALA A 128 4.21 6.66 -1.23
C ALA A 128 3.29 6.44 -0.03
N PHE A 129 2.53 5.35 -0.10
CA PHE A 129 1.72 4.86 1.00
C PHE A 129 1.61 3.33 0.96
N ALA A 130 1.18 2.73 2.05
CA ALA A 130 0.84 1.32 2.09
C ALA A 130 -0.59 1.11 2.58
N ILE A 131 -1.24 0.10 2.05
CA ILE A 131 -2.54 -0.39 2.45
C ILE A 131 -2.31 -1.75 3.11
N GLU A 132 -2.72 -1.88 4.35
CA GLU A 132 -2.65 -3.12 5.12
C GLU A 132 -4.02 -3.80 5.07
N ILE A 133 -4.07 -5.01 4.52
CA ILE A 133 -5.29 -5.77 4.33
C ILE A 133 -5.23 -7.09 5.10
N ARG A 134 -6.30 -7.41 5.81
CA ARG A 134 -6.51 -8.75 6.38
C ARG A 134 -7.27 -9.60 5.37
N LEU A 135 -6.84 -10.86 5.23
CA LEU A 135 -7.44 -11.85 4.35
C LEU A 135 -8.13 -12.94 5.20
N GLY A 136 -9.41 -13.12 4.99
CA GLY A 136 -10.23 -14.04 5.78
C GLY A 136 -10.48 -13.52 7.20
N THR A 137 -10.73 -14.46 8.13
CA THR A 137 -11.03 -14.16 9.53
C THR A 137 -9.81 -14.23 10.45
N LYS A 138 -8.62 -14.46 9.87
CA LYS A 138 -7.38 -14.70 10.61
C LYS A 138 -6.78 -13.38 11.09
N THR A 139 -6.19 -13.39 12.29
CA THR A 139 -5.49 -12.22 12.84
C THR A 139 -4.07 -12.17 12.31
N VAL A 140 -3.68 -11.06 11.72
CA VAL A 140 -2.29 -10.74 11.36
C VAL A 140 -1.58 -10.27 12.63
N LYS A 141 -0.38 -10.79 12.90
CA LYS A 141 0.40 -10.40 14.08
C LYS A 141 0.96 -8.99 13.92
N GLU A 142 1.63 -8.75 12.80
CA GLU A 142 2.25 -7.46 12.50
C GLU A 142 2.42 -7.32 10.99
N PHE A 143 2.15 -6.13 10.47
CA PHE A 143 2.46 -5.80 9.08
C PHE A 143 3.88 -5.24 9.00
N PRO A 144 4.69 -5.68 8.00
CA PRO A 144 6.03 -5.12 7.80
C PRO A 144 5.93 -3.62 7.48
N MET A 145 6.98 -2.87 7.87
CA MET A 145 7.01 -1.43 7.61
C MET A 145 7.10 -1.14 6.11
N PHE A 146 7.86 -1.93 5.38
CA PHE A 146 8.07 -1.78 3.94
C PHE A 146 7.91 -3.11 3.22
N PRO A 147 7.55 -3.10 1.93
CA PRO A 147 7.63 -4.28 1.09
C PRO A 147 9.05 -4.85 1.07
N ALA A 148 9.17 -6.16 0.82
CA ALA A 148 10.45 -6.85 0.75
C ALA A 148 11.40 -6.20 -0.25
N ALA A 149 10.89 -5.85 -1.44
CA ALA A 149 11.68 -5.17 -2.48
C ALA A 149 12.25 -3.82 -2.02
N TRP A 150 11.50 -3.04 -1.23
CA TRP A 150 11.98 -1.77 -0.68
C TRP A 150 13.02 -2.02 0.41
N SER A 151 12.77 -2.98 1.30
CA SER A 151 13.69 -3.35 2.37
C SER A 151 15.04 -3.84 1.83
N GLU A 152 15.03 -4.60 0.74
CA GLU A 152 16.25 -5.03 0.05
C GLU A 152 17.02 -3.86 -0.58
N ALA A 153 16.32 -2.96 -1.26
CA ALA A 153 16.94 -1.77 -1.87
C ALA A 153 17.59 -0.87 -0.81
N ILE A 154 16.90 -0.65 0.31
CA ILE A 154 17.42 0.11 1.46
C ILE A 154 18.69 -0.56 2.01
N LYS A 155 18.70 -1.87 2.20
CA LYS A 155 19.87 -2.60 2.71
C LYS A 155 21.08 -2.54 1.78
N LYS A 156 20.84 -2.65 0.46
CA LYS A 156 21.91 -2.67 -0.55
C LYS A 156 22.62 -1.32 -0.70
N SER A 157 21.96 -0.25 -0.43
CA SER A 157 22.50 1.10 -0.66
C SER A 157 23.24 1.68 0.54
N GLY A 158 23.07 1.11 1.74
CA GLY A 158 23.80 1.54 2.93
C GLY A 158 23.48 2.92 3.47
N ASP A 159 22.60 3.68 2.79
CA ASP A 159 22.28 5.05 3.15
C ASP A 159 20.92 5.17 3.85
N GLN A 160 20.78 6.22 4.66
CA GLN A 160 19.48 6.61 5.20
C GLN A 160 18.67 7.29 4.08
N PHE A 161 17.71 6.54 3.51
CA PHE A 161 16.88 7.10 2.44
C PHE A 161 15.80 8.02 2.96
N THR A 162 15.60 9.07 2.18
CA THR A 162 14.35 9.81 2.20
C THR A 162 13.31 9.00 1.39
N ILE A 163 12.29 8.48 2.06
CA ILE A 163 11.18 7.82 1.38
C ILE A 163 10.13 8.89 1.05
N PRO A 164 9.62 8.91 -0.20
CA PRO A 164 9.90 8.02 -1.32
C PRO A 164 11.05 8.46 -2.25
N ASP A 165 11.53 9.69 -2.13
CA ASP A 165 12.34 10.35 -3.17
C ASP A 165 13.64 9.60 -3.49
N GLY A 166 14.44 9.28 -2.47
CA GLY A 166 15.69 8.54 -2.64
C GLY A 166 15.45 7.10 -3.05
N LEU A 167 14.48 6.45 -2.43
CA LEU A 167 14.16 5.05 -2.69
C LEU A 167 13.71 4.83 -4.14
N PHE A 168 12.82 5.69 -4.68
CA PHE A 168 12.26 5.50 -6.02
C PHE A 168 13.28 5.72 -7.14
N LYS A 169 14.37 6.45 -6.90
CA LYS A 169 15.48 6.52 -7.84
C LYS A 169 16.14 5.16 -8.07
N ILE A 170 16.04 4.25 -7.10
CA ILE A 170 16.66 2.92 -7.16
C ILE A 170 15.68 1.87 -7.66
N ILE A 171 14.48 1.79 -7.04
CA ILE A 171 13.53 0.71 -7.31
C ILE A 171 12.58 1.01 -8.47
N TRP A 172 12.48 2.27 -8.84
CA TRP A 172 11.61 2.74 -9.92
C TRP A 172 12.21 3.98 -10.58
N PRO A 173 13.35 3.87 -11.28
CA PRO A 173 13.94 4.98 -12.04
C PRO A 173 12.98 5.46 -13.13
N ASP A 174 13.21 6.69 -13.64
CA ASP A 174 12.43 7.28 -14.75
C ASP A 174 12.72 6.59 -16.09
#